data_c7585d3011267c39ab3988dc2d96a944
#
_entry.id   c7585d3011267c39ab3988dc2d96a944
#
_cell.length_a   1.000
_cell.length_b   1.000
_cell.length_c   1.000
_cell.angle_alpha   90.00
_cell.angle_beta   90.00
_cell.angle_gamma   90.00
#
_symmetry.space_group_name_H-M   'P 1'
#
loop_
_entity.id
_entity.type
_entity.pdbx_description
1 polymer ?
#
loop_
_entity_poly.entity_id
_entity_poly.type
_entity_poly.pdbx_seq_one_letter_code
_entity_poly.pdbx_strand_id
1 'polypeptide(L)'
;TNNQAVAKIFKTKGRPRFNPLIVHVLNENDAKNLVSWNTVANKLSRAFWPGPLTLVLPRLPGCKVSFLASAGLDTLAIRVPSHNLARKLLSSTDCPIAAPSANKFGRMSPTTALHVDEEFGPELTLILDGGPCALGLESTVVDLTTKRPVLLRPGSITNEEIGTVIGPIATATQHSKIKSPGMLDRHYAPKASLRLNVNAPVDGEVLVGFGPLAPDGAVNLSPAGDLLEAAANFFSILRELDSTGNKKLAIM
;
A
#
# COMPACT_ATOMS: atom_id res chain seq x y z
N THR A 1 12.08 -15.50 3.15
CA THR A 1 11.68 -15.27 1.75
C THR A 1 12.49 -16.15 0.81
N ASN A 2 11.82 -17.05 0.09
CA ASN A 2 12.43 -17.95 -0.89
C ASN A 2 12.52 -17.27 -2.27
N ASN A 3 13.66 -17.38 -2.97
CA ASN A 3 13.87 -16.74 -4.28
C ASN A 3 12.83 -17.19 -5.33
N GLN A 4 12.49 -18.48 -5.37
CA GLN A 4 11.51 -19.02 -6.31
C GLN A 4 10.10 -18.47 -6.03
N ALA A 5 9.70 -18.42 -4.75
CA ALA A 5 8.41 -17.85 -4.35
C ALA A 5 8.32 -16.35 -4.69
N VAL A 6 9.38 -15.59 -4.44
CA VAL A 6 9.44 -14.16 -4.81
C VAL A 6 9.38 -13.99 -6.33
N ALA A 7 10.12 -14.78 -7.11
CA ALA A 7 10.07 -14.74 -8.57
C ALA A 7 8.66 -15.07 -9.11
N LYS A 8 7.95 -16.02 -8.47
CA LYS A 8 6.55 -16.34 -8.81
C LYS A 8 5.63 -15.14 -8.58
N ILE A 9 5.80 -14.37 -7.49
CA ILE A 9 5.03 -13.13 -7.25
C ILE A 9 5.21 -12.15 -8.42
N PHE A 10 6.46 -11.87 -8.83
CA PHE A 10 6.72 -10.96 -9.94
C PHE A 10 6.08 -11.44 -11.25
N LYS A 11 6.18 -12.74 -11.55
CA LYS A 11 5.59 -13.36 -12.75
C LYS A 11 4.07 -13.25 -12.74
N THR A 12 3.41 -13.71 -11.70
CA THR A 12 1.94 -13.73 -11.59
C THR A 12 1.34 -12.33 -11.66
N LYS A 13 2.00 -11.34 -11.08
CA LYS A 13 1.54 -9.94 -11.11
C LYS A 13 1.90 -9.18 -12.40
N GLY A 14 2.78 -9.69 -13.25
CA GLY A 14 3.39 -8.91 -14.32
C GLY A 14 4.21 -7.71 -13.80
N ARG A 15 4.77 -7.82 -12.56
CA ARG A 15 5.45 -6.73 -11.87
C ARG A 15 6.86 -6.51 -12.39
N PRO A 16 7.29 -5.26 -12.67
CA PRO A 16 8.68 -4.96 -13.03
C PRO A 16 9.65 -5.34 -11.92
N ARG A 17 10.78 -5.97 -12.28
CA ARG A 17 11.77 -6.49 -11.32
C ARG A 17 12.47 -5.41 -10.50
N PHE A 18 12.49 -4.16 -10.96
CA PHE A 18 13.07 -3.02 -10.25
C PHE A 18 12.17 -2.43 -9.16
N ASN A 19 10.93 -2.90 -9.04
CA ASN A 19 9.96 -2.38 -8.06
C ASN A 19 9.92 -3.31 -6.83
N PRO A 20 10.54 -2.93 -5.69
CA PRO A 20 10.71 -3.80 -4.54
C PRO A 20 9.37 -4.18 -3.89
N LEU A 21 9.40 -5.18 -3.02
CA LEU A 21 8.28 -5.65 -2.22
C LEU A 21 8.43 -5.18 -0.77
N ILE A 22 7.31 -5.04 -0.07
CA ILE A 22 7.30 -4.83 1.38
C ILE A 22 7.44 -6.18 2.06
N VAL A 23 8.34 -6.25 3.04
CA VAL A 23 8.58 -7.41 3.88
C VAL A 23 7.80 -7.24 5.18
N HIS A 24 6.94 -8.19 5.49
CA HIS A 24 6.14 -8.20 6.70
C HIS A 24 6.79 -9.10 7.75
N VAL A 25 6.83 -8.62 8.98
CA VAL A 25 7.37 -9.33 10.15
C VAL A 25 6.38 -9.27 11.30
N LEU A 26 6.53 -10.17 12.27
CA LEU A 26 5.59 -10.30 13.39
C LEU A 26 5.73 -9.16 14.40
N ASN A 27 6.97 -8.68 14.63
CA ASN A 27 7.28 -7.67 15.63
C ASN A 27 8.55 -6.86 15.28
N GLU A 28 8.87 -5.87 16.12
CA GLU A 28 10.05 -5.00 15.96
C GLU A 28 11.38 -5.76 16.06
N ASN A 29 11.46 -6.78 16.92
CA ASN A 29 12.69 -7.56 17.07
C ASN A 29 13.02 -8.34 15.79
N ASP A 30 12.01 -8.89 15.13
CA ASP A 30 12.19 -9.55 13.83
C ASP A 30 12.68 -8.54 12.77
N ALA A 31 12.17 -7.31 12.81
CA ALA A 31 12.65 -6.25 11.92
C ALA A 31 14.12 -5.92 12.18
N LYS A 32 14.54 -5.78 13.43
CA LYS A 32 15.92 -5.49 13.85
C LYS A 32 16.91 -6.57 13.42
N ASN A 33 16.48 -7.80 13.23
CA ASN A 33 17.30 -8.88 12.70
C ASN A 33 17.55 -8.80 11.18
N LEU A 34 16.84 -7.92 10.47
CA LEU A 34 16.91 -7.79 9.01
C LEU A 34 17.51 -6.48 8.53
N VAL A 35 17.35 -5.41 9.29
CA VAL A 35 17.73 -4.03 8.88
C VAL A 35 18.49 -3.29 9.99
N SER A 36 19.32 -2.34 9.57
CA SER A 36 20.02 -1.43 10.48
C SER A 36 19.02 -0.48 11.14
N TRP A 37 18.83 -0.66 12.45
CA TRP A 37 17.82 0.05 13.22
C TRP A 37 18.35 1.33 13.83
N ASN A 38 17.65 2.45 13.66
CA ASN A 38 18.04 3.75 14.21
C ASN A 38 16.99 4.31 15.18
N THR A 39 17.32 5.41 15.84
CA THR A 39 16.45 6.07 16.84
C THR A 39 15.13 6.54 16.23
N VAL A 40 15.12 6.98 14.98
CA VAL A 40 13.91 7.44 14.28
C VAL A 40 12.98 6.26 14.00
N ALA A 41 13.53 5.13 13.53
CA ALA A 41 12.77 3.89 13.35
C ALA A 41 12.13 3.44 14.66
N ASN A 42 12.86 3.54 15.80
CA ASN A 42 12.34 3.20 17.12
C ASN A 42 11.17 4.09 17.56
N LYS A 43 11.22 5.40 17.28
CA LYS A 43 10.11 6.31 17.59
C LYS A 43 8.87 6.00 16.74
N LEU A 44 9.05 5.81 15.43
CA LEU A 44 7.96 5.56 14.49
C LEU A 44 7.32 4.18 14.71
N SER A 45 8.13 3.14 14.97
CA SER A 45 7.58 1.81 15.24
C SER A 45 6.74 1.78 16.52
N ARG A 46 7.20 2.45 17.59
CA ARG A 46 6.42 2.54 18.84
C ARG A 46 5.10 3.29 18.67
N ALA A 47 5.06 4.30 17.81
CA ALA A 47 3.85 5.07 17.57
C ALA A 47 2.84 4.35 16.65
N PHE A 48 3.33 3.62 15.63
CA PHE A 48 2.49 3.19 14.52
C PHE A 48 2.54 1.68 14.21
N TRP A 49 3.30 0.87 14.95
CA TRP A 49 3.31 -0.59 14.80
C TRP A 49 2.70 -1.31 16.00
N PRO A 50 1.93 -2.36 15.78
CA PRO A 50 1.45 -2.91 14.48
C PRO A 50 0.49 -1.97 13.77
N GLY A 51 0.72 -1.72 12.45
CA GLY A 51 -0.11 -0.75 11.75
C GLY A 51 0.25 -0.53 10.28
N PRO A 52 -0.32 0.54 9.68
CA PRO A 52 -0.17 0.84 8.27
C PRO A 52 1.06 1.71 7.96
N LEU A 53 2.15 1.55 8.70
CA LEU A 53 3.43 2.20 8.44
C LEU A 53 4.47 1.20 7.91
N THR A 54 5.13 1.57 6.82
CA THR A 54 6.28 0.86 6.26
C THR A 54 7.53 1.73 6.40
N LEU A 55 8.61 1.16 6.92
CA LEU A 55 9.91 1.83 7.05
C LEU A 55 10.89 1.27 6.04
N VAL A 56 11.60 2.12 5.30
CA VAL A 56 12.71 1.73 4.43
C VAL A 56 14.02 1.97 5.17
N LEU A 57 14.79 0.90 5.38
CA LEU A 57 16.01 0.88 6.16
C LEU A 57 17.12 0.10 5.45
N PRO A 58 18.43 0.38 5.74
CA PRO A 58 19.53 -0.40 5.19
C PRO A 58 19.44 -1.86 5.64
N ARG A 59 19.70 -2.80 4.73
CA ARG A 59 19.80 -4.23 5.04
C ARG A 59 21.00 -4.48 5.97
N LEU A 60 20.84 -5.42 6.89
CA LEU A 60 22.01 -5.93 7.63
C LEU A 60 22.85 -6.85 6.75
N PRO A 61 24.17 -6.92 6.96
CA PRO A 61 25.01 -7.98 6.43
C PRO A 61 24.44 -9.35 6.83
N GLY A 62 24.35 -10.29 5.89
CA GLY A 62 23.79 -11.62 6.15
C GLY A 62 22.25 -11.68 6.25
N CYS A 63 21.52 -10.59 5.97
CA CYS A 63 20.07 -10.59 5.96
C CYS A 63 19.51 -11.70 5.05
N LYS A 64 18.67 -12.58 5.63
CA LYS A 64 18.11 -13.76 4.96
C LYS A 64 16.99 -13.46 3.96
N VAL A 65 16.55 -12.21 3.84
CA VAL A 65 15.53 -11.82 2.85
C VAL A 65 16.14 -11.87 1.45
N SER A 66 15.43 -12.47 0.50
CA SER A 66 15.84 -12.52 -0.90
C SER A 66 16.14 -11.13 -1.48
N PHE A 67 17.24 -10.97 -2.20
CA PHE A 67 17.53 -9.74 -2.94
C PHE A 67 16.50 -9.45 -4.04
N LEU A 68 15.79 -10.45 -4.54
CA LEU A 68 14.66 -10.23 -5.45
C LEU A 68 13.54 -9.43 -4.77
N ALA A 69 13.30 -9.66 -3.47
CA ALA A 69 12.28 -8.92 -2.73
C ALA A 69 12.62 -7.42 -2.59
N SER A 70 13.91 -7.10 -2.46
CA SER A 70 14.39 -5.71 -2.44
C SER A 70 14.71 -5.14 -3.83
N ALA A 71 14.41 -5.87 -4.92
CA ALA A 71 14.78 -5.47 -6.28
C ALA A 71 16.29 -5.20 -6.46
N GLY A 72 17.13 -5.94 -5.71
CA GLY A 72 18.59 -5.76 -5.72
C GLY A 72 19.11 -4.58 -4.89
N LEU A 73 18.25 -3.85 -4.19
CA LEU A 73 18.64 -2.72 -3.35
C LEU A 73 19.27 -3.18 -2.04
N ASP A 74 20.20 -2.39 -1.52
CA ASP A 74 20.80 -2.55 -0.17
C ASP A 74 19.89 -2.05 0.95
N THR A 75 18.60 -1.89 0.66
CA THR A 75 17.56 -1.44 1.59
C THR A 75 16.37 -2.39 1.57
N LEU A 76 15.62 -2.44 2.67
CA LEU A 76 14.35 -3.17 2.76
C LEU A 76 13.23 -2.23 3.18
N ALA A 77 12.09 -2.35 2.52
CA ALA A 77 10.81 -1.84 3.00
C ALA A 77 10.21 -2.89 3.96
N ILE A 78 10.02 -2.54 5.23
CA ILE A 78 9.61 -3.46 6.28
C ILE A 78 8.40 -2.94 7.05
N ARG A 79 7.50 -3.84 7.45
CA ARG A 79 6.26 -3.49 8.15
C ARG A 79 5.85 -4.56 9.15
N VAL A 80 5.26 -4.15 10.27
CA VAL A 80 4.49 -5.01 11.18
C VAL A 80 3.00 -4.76 10.95
N PRO A 81 2.25 -5.70 10.34
CA PRO A 81 0.84 -5.51 10.06
C PRO A 81 -0.01 -5.61 11.33
N SER A 82 -1.14 -4.88 11.38
CA SER A 82 -2.10 -4.95 12.49
C SER A 82 -3.17 -6.03 12.32
N HIS A 83 -3.43 -6.48 11.09
CA HIS A 83 -4.52 -7.41 10.79
C HIS A 83 -4.31 -8.78 11.46
N ASN A 84 -5.30 -9.25 12.22
CA ASN A 84 -5.18 -10.47 13.05
C ASN A 84 -4.81 -11.73 12.25
N LEU A 85 -5.41 -11.95 11.08
CA LEU A 85 -5.12 -13.12 10.25
C LEU A 85 -3.69 -13.05 9.68
N ALA A 86 -3.24 -11.85 9.24
CA ALA A 86 -1.87 -11.67 8.78
C ALA A 86 -0.84 -11.94 9.90
N ARG A 87 -1.14 -11.49 11.12
CA ARG A 87 -0.29 -11.76 12.29
C ARG A 87 -0.25 -13.24 12.67
N LYS A 88 -1.42 -13.94 12.62
CA LYS A 88 -1.48 -15.39 12.81
C LYS A 88 -0.65 -16.13 11.76
N LEU A 89 -0.74 -15.74 10.49
CA LEU A 89 0.08 -16.31 9.43
C LEU A 89 1.57 -16.10 9.69
N LEU A 90 2.00 -14.89 10.03
CA LEU A 90 3.41 -14.57 10.34
C LEU A 90 3.91 -15.41 11.54
N SER A 91 3.12 -15.56 12.60
CA SER A 91 3.51 -16.36 13.76
C SER A 91 3.58 -17.87 13.46
N SER A 92 2.75 -18.35 12.51
CA SER A 92 2.73 -19.78 12.13
C SER A 92 3.87 -20.16 11.18
N THR A 93 4.38 -19.21 10.38
CA THR A 93 5.44 -19.47 9.40
C THR A 93 6.84 -19.28 9.97
N ASP A 94 6.96 -18.58 11.09
CA ASP A 94 8.24 -18.22 11.75
C ASP A 94 9.26 -17.63 10.77
N CYS A 95 8.79 -16.90 9.78
CA CYS A 95 9.64 -16.26 8.79
C CYS A 95 9.03 -14.98 8.23
N PRO A 96 9.87 -14.02 7.77
CA PRO A 96 9.40 -12.81 7.10
C PRO A 96 8.68 -13.14 5.78
N ILE A 97 7.58 -12.45 5.49
CA ILE A 97 6.77 -12.64 4.29
C ILE A 97 6.88 -11.40 3.39
N ALA A 98 7.42 -11.55 2.19
CA ALA A 98 7.38 -10.50 1.17
C ALA A 98 6.02 -10.55 0.48
N ALA A 99 5.23 -9.48 0.60
CA ALA A 99 3.88 -9.41 0.03
C ALA A 99 3.59 -8.01 -0.54
N PRO A 100 3.35 -7.89 -1.84
CA PRO A 100 2.75 -6.70 -2.45
C PRO A 100 1.22 -6.72 -2.30
N SER A 101 0.53 -5.66 -2.77
CA SER A 101 -0.93 -5.69 -2.97
C SER A 101 -1.34 -6.85 -3.89
N ALA A 102 -2.53 -7.42 -3.69
CA ALA A 102 -2.97 -8.63 -4.40
C ALA A 102 -3.73 -8.30 -5.70
N ASN A 103 -3.14 -7.48 -6.59
CA ASN A 103 -3.63 -7.10 -7.92
C ASN A 103 -2.57 -7.34 -8.99
N LYS A 104 -2.94 -7.41 -10.25
CA LYS A 104 -1.99 -7.31 -11.38
C LYS A 104 -1.37 -5.91 -11.41
N PHE A 105 -0.14 -5.82 -11.88
CA PHE A 105 0.62 -4.57 -11.82
C PHE A 105 -0.09 -3.43 -12.55
N GLY A 106 -0.12 -2.24 -11.92
CA GLY A 106 -0.76 -1.04 -12.44
C GLY A 106 -2.27 -0.93 -12.21
N ARG A 107 -2.95 -2.02 -11.84
CA ARG A 107 -4.39 -2.02 -11.53
C ARG A 107 -4.66 -1.54 -10.11
N MET A 108 -5.94 -1.22 -9.84
CA MET A 108 -6.42 -0.84 -8.51
C MET A 108 -6.22 -1.95 -7.49
N SER A 109 -5.87 -1.58 -6.26
CA SER A 109 -5.72 -2.53 -5.17
C SER A 109 -7.04 -3.20 -4.78
N PRO A 110 -7.04 -4.52 -4.51
CA PRO A 110 -8.21 -5.22 -3.99
C PRO A 110 -8.45 -4.85 -2.53
N THR A 111 -9.70 -4.77 -2.12
CA THR A 111 -10.12 -4.52 -0.73
C THR A 111 -10.90 -5.68 -0.12
N THR A 112 -11.21 -6.71 -0.91
CA THR A 112 -11.90 -7.94 -0.49
C THR A 112 -11.25 -9.17 -1.11
N ALA A 113 -11.53 -10.36 -0.56
CA ALA A 113 -11.11 -11.64 -1.15
C ALA A 113 -11.70 -11.85 -2.55
N LEU A 114 -12.95 -11.42 -2.78
CA LEU A 114 -13.61 -11.49 -4.08
C LEU A 114 -12.83 -10.70 -5.14
N HIS A 115 -12.37 -9.48 -4.83
CA HIS A 115 -11.55 -8.70 -5.77
C HIS A 115 -10.23 -9.41 -6.13
N VAL A 116 -9.67 -10.19 -5.21
CA VAL A 116 -8.45 -10.99 -5.47
C VAL A 116 -8.76 -12.16 -6.38
N ASP A 117 -9.89 -12.84 -6.15
CA ASP A 117 -10.35 -13.95 -6.99
C ASP A 117 -10.66 -13.50 -8.41
N GLU A 118 -11.38 -12.39 -8.58
CA GLU A 118 -11.65 -11.76 -9.88
C GLU A 118 -10.37 -11.36 -10.63
N GLU A 119 -9.33 -10.95 -9.90
CA GLU A 119 -8.08 -10.48 -10.50
C GLU A 119 -7.20 -11.63 -10.99
N PHE A 120 -7.12 -12.73 -10.24
CA PHE A 120 -6.20 -13.81 -10.46
C PHE A 120 -6.85 -15.17 -10.71
N GLY A 121 -8.04 -15.41 -10.16
CA GLY A 121 -8.76 -16.68 -10.31
C GLY A 121 -7.86 -17.89 -10.03
N PRO A 122 -7.81 -18.85 -10.99
CA PRO A 122 -7.06 -20.09 -10.81
C PRO A 122 -5.52 -19.91 -10.80
N GLU A 123 -5.00 -18.70 -11.03
CA GLU A 123 -3.56 -18.45 -10.92
C GLU A 123 -3.06 -18.51 -9.46
N LEU A 124 -3.97 -18.36 -8.48
CA LEU A 124 -3.67 -18.49 -7.05
C LEU A 124 -4.13 -19.87 -6.52
N THR A 125 -3.27 -20.45 -5.70
CA THR A 125 -3.57 -21.74 -5.05
C THR A 125 -4.51 -21.58 -3.86
N LEU A 126 -4.45 -20.41 -3.17
CA LEU A 126 -5.20 -20.15 -1.94
C LEU A 126 -5.37 -18.64 -1.75
N ILE A 127 -6.56 -18.27 -1.30
CA ILE A 127 -6.89 -16.93 -0.80
C ILE A 127 -7.33 -17.08 0.65
N LEU A 128 -6.63 -16.41 1.58
CA LEU A 128 -7.05 -16.32 2.98
C LEU A 128 -7.97 -15.11 3.11
N ASP A 129 -9.26 -15.36 3.29
CA ASP A 129 -10.23 -14.28 3.48
C ASP A 129 -10.18 -13.77 4.92
N GLY A 130 -9.76 -12.52 5.05
CA GLY A 130 -9.74 -11.79 6.32
C GLY A 130 -10.87 -10.79 6.46
N GLY A 131 -11.84 -10.80 5.55
CA GLY A 131 -12.88 -9.78 5.43
C GLY A 131 -12.41 -8.55 4.66
N PRO A 132 -13.27 -7.52 4.52
CA PRO A 132 -12.96 -6.26 3.86
C PRO A 132 -11.80 -5.52 4.53
N CYS A 133 -11.01 -4.79 3.76
CA CYS A 133 -9.93 -3.95 4.27
C CYS A 133 -10.50 -2.78 5.09
N ALA A 134 -10.11 -2.66 6.34
CA ALA A 134 -10.59 -1.59 7.22
C ALA A 134 -10.14 -0.18 6.79
N LEU A 135 -8.97 -0.06 6.15
CA LEU A 135 -8.41 1.23 5.71
C LEU A 135 -8.49 1.45 4.21
N GLY A 136 -8.63 0.39 3.41
CA GLY A 136 -8.74 0.47 1.95
C GLY A 136 -7.54 1.05 1.18
N LEU A 137 -6.60 1.71 1.86
CA LEU A 137 -5.40 2.31 1.29
C LEU A 137 -4.14 1.52 1.67
N GLU A 138 -3.09 1.66 0.86
CA GLU A 138 -1.78 1.12 1.19
C GLU A 138 -1.14 1.83 2.38
N SER A 139 -0.13 1.16 2.98
CA SER A 139 0.66 1.73 4.07
C SER A 139 1.40 3.00 3.65
N THR A 140 1.49 3.95 4.56
CA THR A 140 2.44 5.07 4.45
C THR A 140 3.86 4.53 4.45
N VAL A 141 4.73 5.04 3.56
CA VAL A 141 6.12 4.57 3.43
C VAL A 141 7.09 5.70 3.71
N VAL A 142 7.97 5.51 4.69
CA VAL A 142 9.00 6.48 5.09
C VAL A 142 10.39 5.90 4.86
N ASP A 143 11.23 6.64 4.13
CA ASP A 143 12.65 6.33 3.94
C ASP A 143 13.47 6.89 5.09
N LEU A 144 14.17 6.01 5.80
CA LEU A 144 15.06 6.31 6.91
C LEU A 144 16.54 6.03 6.57
N THR A 145 16.85 5.87 5.29
CA THR A 145 18.23 5.60 4.81
C THR A 145 19.06 6.86 4.64
N THR A 146 18.44 8.03 4.74
CA THR A 146 19.08 9.35 4.61
C THR A 146 19.09 10.09 5.94
N LYS A 147 19.90 11.15 6.04
CA LYS A 147 19.98 11.98 7.27
C LYS A 147 18.63 12.61 7.65
N ARG A 148 17.81 12.94 6.67
CA ARG A 148 16.46 13.46 6.88
C ARG A 148 15.45 12.42 6.37
N PRO A 149 14.47 12.01 7.20
CA PRO A 149 13.40 11.12 6.76
C PRO A 149 12.63 11.69 5.57
N VAL A 150 12.23 10.81 4.64
CA VAL A 150 11.49 11.20 3.43
C VAL A 150 10.24 10.36 3.29
N LEU A 151 9.08 10.99 3.13
CA LEU A 151 7.84 10.33 2.76
C LEU A 151 7.92 9.88 1.31
N LEU A 152 7.98 8.56 1.07
CA LEU A 152 8.04 7.97 -0.27
C LEU A 152 6.66 7.70 -0.86
N ARG A 153 5.69 7.38 -0.02
CA ARG A 153 4.30 7.11 -0.40
C ARG A 153 3.36 7.57 0.70
N PRO A 154 2.42 8.46 0.41
CA PRO A 154 1.34 8.76 1.33
C PRO A 154 0.43 7.53 1.52
N GLY A 155 -0.20 7.42 2.67
CA GLY A 155 -1.15 6.37 3.06
C GLY A 155 -2.01 6.87 4.20
N SER A 156 -2.61 5.95 4.96
CA SER A 156 -3.53 6.28 6.05
C SER A 156 -2.88 7.00 7.25
N ILE A 157 -1.56 6.91 7.42
CA ILE A 157 -0.83 7.75 8.40
C ILE A 157 -0.35 8.99 7.66
N THR A 158 -0.80 10.15 8.11
CA THR A 158 -0.53 11.42 7.45
C THR A 158 0.89 11.93 7.72
N ASN A 159 1.35 12.90 6.91
CA ASN A 159 2.63 13.57 7.10
C ASN A 159 2.65 14.35 8.43
N GLU A 160 1.52 14.90 8.82
CA GLU A 160 1.30 15.63 10.06
C GLU A 160 1.45 14.71 11.27
N GLU A 161 0.82 13.53 11.25
CA GLU A 161 0.95 12.53 12.33
C GLU A 161 2.40 12.05 12.49
N ILE A 162 3.09 11.78 11.38
CA ILE A 162 4.52 11.47 11.42
C ILE A 162 5.31 12.64 12.02
N GLY A 163 4.98 13.85 11.60
CA GLY A 163 5.60 15.09 12.08
C GLY A 163 5.48 15.30 13.59
N THR A 164 4.38 14.87 14.21
CA THR A 164 4.21 14.94 15.68
C THR A 164 5.19 14.06 16.44
N VAL A 165 5.67 12.96 15.80
CA VAL A 165 6.57 11.97 16.44
C VAL A 165 8.04 12.29 16.22
N ILE A 166 8.42 12.74 15.03
CA ILE A 166 9.83 12.90 14.63
C ILE A 166 10.20 14.28 14.08
N GLY A 167 9.25 15.22 14.06
CA GLY A 167 9.38 16.51 13.39
C GLY A 167 9.08 16.44 11.89
N PRO A 168 9.09 17.58 11.21
CA PRO A 168 8.76 17.68 9.78
C PRO A 168 9.64 16.79 8.90
N ILE A 169 9.03 16.10 7.93
CA ILE A 169 9.74 15.27 6.95
C ILE A 169 9.51 15.80 5.53
N ALA A 170 10.46 15.54 4.65
CA ALA A 170 10.33 15.87 3.23
C ALA A 170 9.46 14.83 2.51
N THR A 171 8.84 15.24 1.40
CA THR A 171 8.14 14.32 0.50
C THR A 171 9.04 14.02 -0.72
N ALA A 172 9.04 12.78 -1.17
CA ALA A 172 9.75 12.38 -2.37
C ALA A 172 9.22 13.14 -3.60
N THR A 173 10.13 13.47 -4.52
CA THR A 173 9.79 14.07 -5.81
C THR A 173 9.72 12.99 -6.90
N GLN A 174 9.17 13.32 -8.07
CA GLN A 174 9.10 12.43 -9.24
C GLN A 174 10.47 11.89 -9.69
N HIS A 175 11.55 12.61 -9.40
CA HIS A 175 12.93 12.20 -9.74
C HIS A 175 13.61 11.35 -8.66
N SER A 176 12.92 11.01 -7.57
CA SER A 176 13.46 10.18 -6.51
C SER A 176 13.68 8.74 -6.99
N LYS A 177 14.80 8.11 -6.61
CA LYS A 177 15.05 6.69 -6.92
C LYS A 177 13.95 5.82 -6.29
N ILE A 178 13.48 4.82 -7.04
CA ILE A 178 12.46 3.88 -6.58
C ILE A 178 13.05 3.01 -5.46
N LYS A 179 12.55 3.18 -4.24
CA LYS A 179 12.94 2.43 -3.03
C LYS A 179 11.77 1.66 -2.40
N SER A 180 10.55 1.92 -2.86
CA SER A 180 9.33 1.28 -2.37
C SER A 180 8.27 1.15 -3.45
N PRO A 181 7.23 0.30 -3.25
CA PRO A 181 6.06 0.27 -4.13
C PRO A 181 5.32 1.61 -4.15
N GLY A 182 4.67 1.95 -5.27
CA GLY A 182 3.80 3.12 -5.40
C GLY A 182 4.52 4.41 -5.80
N MET A 183 5.80 4.36 -6.18
CA MET A 183 6.57 5.52 -6.66
C MET A 183 6.56 5.70 -8.18
N LEU A 184 5.78 4.93 -8.91
CA LEU A 184 5.66 5.03 -10.38
C LEU A 184 4.47 5.91 -10.75
N ASP A 185 4.60 6.66 -11.86
CA ASP A 185 3.59 7.63 -12.34
C ASP A 185 2.21 6.99 -12.60
N ARG A 186 2.18 5.75 -13.11
CA ARG A 186 0.92 5.02 -13.31
C ARG A 186 0.88 3.81 -12.37
N HIS A 187 0.16 4.00 -11.27
CA HIS A 187 -0.08 2.95 -10.26
C HIS A 187 -1.50 3.12 -9.71
N TYR A 188 -2.17 2.01 -9.36
CA TYR A 188 -3.53 2.02 -8.79
C TYR A 188 -4.61 2.65 -9.67
N ALA A 189 -4.43 2.67 -10.98
CA ALA A 189 -5.32 3.36 -11.90
C ALA A 189 -6.48 2.46 -12.36
N PRO A 190 -7.73 2.99 -12.42
CA PRO A 190 -8.84 2.33 -13.10
C PRO A 190 -8.58 2.26 -14.62
N LYS A 191 -9.40 1.47 -15.33
CA LYS A 191 -9.43 1.48 -16.80
C LYS A 191 -10.12 2.75 -17.31
N ALA A 192 -11.12 3.23 -16.58
CA ALA A 192 -11.80 4.49 -16.82
C ALA A 192 -10.83 5.67 -16.76
N SER A 193 -11.05 6.69 -17.58
CA SER A 193 -10.36 7.96 -17.45
C SER A 193 -10.82 8.69 -16.19
N LEU A 194 -9.87 9.31 -15.47
CA LEU A 194 -10.11 9.92 -14.18
C LEU A 194 -9.83 11.43 -14.24
N ARG A 195 -10.80 12.25 -13.84
CA ARG A 195 -10.63 13.68 -13.65
C ARG A 195 -10.78 14.00 -12.15
N LEU A 196 -9.80 14.66 -11.59
CA LEU A 196 -9.70 14.92 -10.15
C LEU A 196 -10.00 16.39 -9.83
N ASN A 197 -10.35 16.63 -8.54
CA ASN A 197 -10.59 17.98 -7.99
C ASN A 197 -11.68 18.72 -8.79
N VAL A 198 -12.81 18.04 -9.03
CA VAL A 198 -13.91 18.61 -9.78
C VAL A 198 -15.03 19.09 -8.86
N ASN A 199 -15.72 20.14 -9.25
CA ASN A 199 -16.92 20.62 -8.57
C ASN A 199 -18.21 20.03 -9.14
N ALA A 200 -18.18 19.55 -10.39
CA ALA A 200 -19.32 18.94 -11.08
C ALA A 200 -18.86 17.99 -12.19
N PRO A 201 -19.66 16.96 -12.51
CA PRO A 201 -19.38 16.10 -13.64
C PRO A 201 -19.67 16.81 -14.97
N VAL A 202 -19.01 16.38 -16.03
CA VAL A 202 -19.41 16.70 -17.41
C VAL A 202 -20.12 15.49 -18.02
N ASP A 203 -20.67 15.67 -19.23
CA ASP A 203 -21.46 14.62 -19.89
C ASP A 203 -20.71 13.30 -20.03
N GLY A 204 -21.37 12.22 -19.63
CA GLY A 204 -20.84 10.88 -19.63
C GLY A 204 -19.86 10.55 -18.48
N GLU A 205 -19.70 11.41 -17.49
CA GLU A 205 -18.92 11.13 -16.28
C GLU A 205 -19.83 10.65 -15.12
N VAL A 206 -19.33 9.69 -14.34
CA VAL A 206 -19.89 9.36 -13.03
C VAL A 206 -19.13 10.16 -11.97
N LEU A 207 -19.86 10.91 -11.17
CA LEU A 207 -19.28 11.71 -10.09
C LEU A 207 -19.09 10.85 -8.84
N VAL A 208 -17.87 10.85 -8.32
CA VAL A 208 -17.52 10.31 -7.00
C VAL A 208 -17.36 11.49 -6.04
N GLY A 209 -18.26 11.56 -5.08
CA GLY A 209 -18.36 12.66 -4.12
C GLY A 209 -17.81 12.30 -2.73
N PHE A 210 -17.68 13.32 -1.89
CA PHE A 210 -17.27 13.17 -0.50
C PHE A 210 -18.01 14.19 0.39
N GLY A 211 -18.48 13.71 1.52
CA GLY A 211 -19.11 14.54 2.55
C GLY A 211 -20.57 14.93 2.26
N PRO A 212 -21.18 15.68 3.18
CA PRO A 212 -22.62 16.03 3.13
C PRO A 212 -22.97 17.04 2.01
N LEU A 213 -21.97 17.68 1.40
CA LEU A 213 -22.16 18.64 0.32
C LEU A 213 -21.97 18.01 -1.08
N ALA A 214 -21.76 16.68 -1.15
CA ALA A 214 -21.71 15.98 -2.44
C ALA A 214 -23.06 16.15 -3.18
N PRO A 215 -23.06 16.48 -4.49
CA PRO A 215 -24.29 16.66 -5.26
C PRO A 215 -25.16 15.41 -5.28
N ASP A 216 -26.46 15.60 -5.40
CA ASP A 216 -27.43 14.52 -5.59
C ASP A 216 -27.03 13.66 -6.81
N GLY A 217 -27.09 12.34 -6.64
CA GLY A 217 -26.68 11.38 -7.68
C GLY A 217 -25.19 11.08 -7.74
N ALA A 218 -24.34 11.74 -6.95
CA ALA A 218 -22.95 11.36 -6.79
C ALA A 218 -22.83 10.06 -5.98
N VAL A 219 -21.89 9.19 -6.38
CA VAL A 219 -21.48 8.04 -5.56
C VAL A 219 -20.60 8.54 -4.44
N ASN A 220 -21.13 8.63 -3.21
CA ASN A 220 -20.47 9.31 -2.11
C ASN A 220 -19.55 8.34 -1.32
N LEU A 221 -18.27 8.70 -1.21
CA LEU A 221 -17.28 7.92 -0.45
C LEU A 221 -17.56 7.88 1.05
N SER A 222 -18.11 8.96 1.61
CA SER A 222 -18.57 9.07 2.99
C SER A 222 -19.57 10.22 3.09
N PRO A 223 -20.87 9.96 3.23
CA PRO A 223 -21.88 11.01 3.42
C PRO A 223 -21.65 11.87 4.66
N ALA A 224 -21.06 11.29 5.71
CA ALA A 224 -20.74 12.00 6.95
C ALA A 224 -19.46 12.86 6.84
N GLY A 225 -18.68 12.73 5.76
CA GLY A 225 -17.40 13.41 5.61
C GLY A 225 -16.27 12.78 6.44
N ASP A 226 -16.40 11.52 6.81
CA ASP A 226 -15.38 10.77 7.53
C ASP A 226 -14.28 10.29 6.55
N LEU A 227 -13.06 10.74 6.79
CA LEU A 227 -11.91 10.40 5.93
C LEU A 227 -11.51 8.92 6.02
N LEU A 228 -11.72 8.27 7.16
CA LEU A 228 -11.41 6.84 7.31
C LEU A 228 -12.42 5.99 6.54
N GLU A 229 -13.71 6.33 6.63
CA GLU A 229 -14.76 5.70 5.83
C GLU A 229 -14.51 5.91 4.33
N ALA A 230 -14.20 7.14 3.92
CA ALA A 230 -13.88 7.45 2.52
C ALA A 230 -12.67 6.66 2.02
N ALA A 231 -11.62 6.54 2.82
CA ALA A 231 -10.44 5.76 2.49
C ALA A 231 -10.76 4.26 2.35
N ALA A 232 -11.59 3.70 3.24
CA ALA A 232 -12.03 2.31 3.17
C ALA A 232 -12.84 2.03 1.91
N ASN A 233 -13.71 2.96 1.51
CA ASN A 233 -14.60 2.85 0.36
C ASN A 233 -13.93 3.16 -0.99
N PHE A 234 -12.82 3.91 -1.01
CA PHE A 234 -12.25 4.50 -2.21
C PHE A 234 -11.99 3.47 -3.33
N PHE A 235 -11.14 2.49 -3.08
CA PHE A 235 -10.85 1.48 -4.12
C PHE A 235 -12.01 0.53 -4.38
N SER A 236 -12.85 0.25 -3.39
CA SER A 236 -14.03 -0.59 -3.58
C SER A 236 -15.00 0.06 -4.57
N ILE A 237 -15.35 1.32 -4.35
CA ILE A 237 -16.25 2.09 -5.23
C ILE A 237 -15.64 2.27 -6.62
N LEU A 238 -14.36 2.63 -6.72
CA LEU A 238 -13.72 2.77 -8.02
C LEU A 238 -13.70 1.45 -8.81
N ARG A 239 -13.50 0.29 -8.15
CA ARG A 239 -13.55 -1.03 -8.79
C ARG A 239 -14.96 -1.35 -9.27
N GLU A 240 -15.98 -1.09 -8.46
CA GLU A 240 -17.37 -1.28 -8.82
C GLU A 240 -17.73 -0.45 -10.08
N LEU A 241 -17.42 0.85 -10.07
CA LEU A 241 -17.66 1.73 -11.19
C LEU A 241 -16.89 1.34 -12.46
N ASP A 242 -15.65 0.85 -12.33
CA ASP A 242 -14.84 0.39 -13.45
C ASP A 242 -15.37 -0.94 -14.03
N SER A 243 -15.96 -1.81 -13.17
CA SER A 243 -16.55 -3.09 -13.57
C SER A 243 -17.87 -2.94 -14.33
N THR A 244 -18.67 -1.94 -14.02
CA THR A 244 -19.94 -1.63 -14.68
C THR A 244 -19.79 -0.97 -16.05
N GLY A 245 -18.54 -0.82 -16.54
CA GLY A 245 -18.25 -0.33 -17.89
C GLY A 245 -18.22 1.20 -18.03
N ASN A 246 -18.22 1.92 -16.92
CA ASN A 246 -18.03 3.38 -16.92
C ASN A 246 -16.65 3.72 -17.50
N LYS A 247 -16.63 4.62 -18.50
CA LYS A 247 -15.40 5.01 -19.20
C LYS A 247 -14.77 6.28 -18.63
N LYS A 248 -15.55 7.07 -17.88
CA LYS A 248 -15.13 8.36 -17.36
C LYS A 248 -15.61 8.53 -15.91
N LEU A 249 -14.70 8.85 -15.01
CA LEU A 249 -14.98 9.12 -13.62
C LEU A 249 -14.48 10.52 -13.26
N ALA A 250 -15.24 11.24 -12.44
CA ALA A 250 -14.89 12.54 -11.90
C ALA A 250 -14.87 12.45 -10.37
N ILE A 251 -13.81 12.91 -9.71
CA ILE A 251 -13.66 12.89 -8.25
C ILE A 251 -13.61 14.32 -7.73
N MET A 252 -14.44 14.62 -6.74
CA MET A 252 -14.47 15.90 -6.02
C MET A 252 -13.22 16.09 -5.17
#